data_334b833aa73841ab2c7c38fce0062fc6
#
_entry.id   334b833aa73841ab2c7c38fce0062fc6
#
_cell.length_a   1.000
_cell.length_b   1.000
_cell.length_c   1.000
_cell.angle_alpha   90.00
_cell.angle_beta   90.00
_cell.angle_gamma   90.00
#
_symmetry.space_group_name_H-M   'P 1'
#
loop_
_entity.id
_entity.type
_entity.pdbx_description
1 polymer ?
#
loop_
_entity_poly.entity_id
_entity_poly.type
_entity_poly.pdbx_seq_one_letter_code
_entity_poly.pdbx_strand_id
1 'polypeptide(L)'
;AVEITDDEKLAYYEEHKEEFKEDESASAKHILVDNEELALEIEKKINKKEISFEDAAVEYSSCPSKSNGGSLGTFGRGQMVPEFEEAVFTIPVGKVSSPVKTQFGYHLILVDDRKEARQLEYEDCKKDVEQSLAFKKQNEAFLAKLTDLTEKYKDILTIKGVEK
;
A
#
# COMPACT_ATOMS: atom_id res chain seq x y z
N ALA A 1 22.05 25.51 -3.21
CA ALA A 1 21.78 24.20 -3.77
C ALA A 1 22.50 23.14 -2.96
N VAL A 2 21.81 22.08 -2.56
CA VAL A 2 22.41 20.96 -1.83
C VAL A 2 22.99 19.99 -2.86
N GLU A 3 24.30 19.83 -2.86
CA GLU A 3 24.96 18.84 -3.70
C GLU A 3 24.90 17.46 -3.05
N ILE A 4 24.53 16.46 -3.83
CA ILE A 4 24.45 15.07 -3.42
C ILE A 4 25.31 14.24 -4.37
N THR A 5 26.30 13.54 -3.82
CA THR A 5 27.18 12.66 -4.59
C THR A 5 26.54 11.29 -4.79
N ASP A 6 26.97 10.54 -5.80
CA ASP A 6 26.50 9.17 -6.03
C ASP A 6 26.87 8.23 -4.88
N ASP A 7 28.03 8.44 -4.25
CA ASP A 7 28.45 7.68 -3.07
C ASP A 7 27.50 7.90 -1.87
N GLU A 8 27.05 9.13 -1.67
CA GLU A 8 26.07 9.48 -0.63
C GLU A 8 24.70 8.83 -0.90
N LYS A 9 24.27 8.82 -2.16
CA LYS A 9 23.03 8.16 -2.57
C LYS A 9 23.07 6.65 -2.31
N LEU A 10 24.17 6.03 -2.69
CA LEU A 10 24.36 4.59 -2.48
C LEU A 10 24.42 4.24 -0.99
N ALA A 11 25.16 5.03 -0.21
CA ALA A 11 25.23 4.84 1.24
C ALA A 11 23.85 5.00 1.90
N TYR A 12 23.08 5.98 1.49
CA TYR A 12 21.70 6.19 1.97
C TYR A 12 20.80 5.00 1.63
N TYR A 13 20.88 4.51 0.39
CA TYR A 13 20.14 3.32 -0.03
C TYR A 13 20.51 2.09 0.83
N GLU A 14 21.79 1.84 1.04
CA GLU A 14 22.26 0.69 1.85
C GLU A 14 21.82 0.79 3.33
N GLU A 15 21.84 1.99 3.89
CA GLU A 15 21.39 2.26 5.26
C GLU A 15 19.86 2.12 5.42
N HIS A 16 19.10 2.47 4.37
CA HIS A 16 17.64 2.52 4.39
C HIS A 16 16.99 1.48 3.47
N LYS A 17 17.63 0.35 3.23
CA LYS A 17 17.11 -0.73 2.37
C LYS A 17 15.68 -1.14 2.71
N GLU A 18 15.34 -1.14 4.00
CA GLU A 18 13.99 -1.49 4.46
C GLU A 18 12.91 -0.51 3.98
N GLU A 19 13.27 0.72 3.69
CA GLU A 19 12.36 1.75 3.16
C GLU A 19 12.18 1.63 1.65
N PHE A 20 13.13 1.02 0.95
CA PHE A 20 13.12 0.82 -0.50
C PHE A 20 12.71 -0.61 -0.87
N LYS A 21 11.56 -1.01 -0.35
CA LYS A 21 10.91 -2.27 -0.69
C LYS A 21 9.58 -2.00 -1.38
N GLU A 22 9.28 -2.80 -2.36
CA GLU A 22 7.95 -2.88 -2.93
C GLU A 22 7.17 -3.91 -2.13
N ASP A 23 6.13 -3.47 -1.44
CA ASP A 23 5.32 -4.35 -0.62
C ASP A 23 4.47 -5.29 -1.48
N GLU A 24 4.12 -6.44 -0.92
CA GLU A 24 3.20 -7.38 -1.53
C GLU A 24 1.86 -6.71 -1.81
N SER A 25 1.36 -6.86 -3.03
CA SER A 25 0.09 -6.30 -3.45
C SER A 25 -0.68 -7.24 -4.35
N ALA A 26 -1.98 -7.05 -4.43
CA ALA A 26 -2.85 -7.82 -5.30
C ALA A 26 -3.93 -6.94 -5.92
N SER A 27 -4.34 -7.32 -7.13
CA SER A 27 -5.55 -6.83 -7.77
C SER A 27 -6.59 -7.93 -7.76
N ALA A 28 -7.76 -7.65 -7.22
CA ALA A 28 -8.81 -8.65 -7.11
C ALA A 28 -10.20 -8.08 -7.35
N LYS A 29 -11.10 -8.98 -7.71
CA LYS A 29 -12.54 -8.75 -7.77
C LYS A 29 -13.22 -9.60 -6.71
N HIS A 30 -14.35 -9.16 -6.20
CA HIS A 30 -15.14 -9.95 -5.27
C HIS A 30 -16.65 -9.85 -5.52
N ILE A 31 -17.35 -10.84 -5.03
CA ILE A 31 -18.82 -10.88 -4.98
C ILE A 31 -19.21 -11.11 -3.53
N LEU A 32 -19.99 -10.21 -2.94
CA LEU A 32 -20.47 -10.33 -1.58
C LEU A 32 -21.94 -10.75 -1.59
N VAL A 33 -22.26 -11.87 -0.94
CA VAL A 33 -23.62 -12.37 -0.77
C VAL A 33 -23.88 -12.76 0.69
N ASP A 34 -25.16 -12.86 1.07
CA ASP A 34 -25.58 -13.07 2.45
C ASP A 34 -25.54 -14.54 2.89
N ASN A 35 -25.54 -15.48 1.95
CA ASN A 35 -25.54 -16.90 2.28
C ASN A 35 -24.56 -17.72 1.43
N GLU A 36 -24.10 -18.82 2.02
CA GLU A 36 -23.11 -19.70 1.43
C GLU A 36 -23.65 -20.47 0.20
N GLU A 37 -24.92 -20.89 0.25
CA GLU A 37 -25.54 -21.65 -0.84
C GLU A 37 -25.56 -20.85 -2.13
N LEU A 38 -25.93 -19.57 -2.04
CA LEU A 38 -25.90 -18.65 -3.18
C LEU A 38 -24.48 -18.43 -3.70
N ALA A 39 -23.52 -18.27 -2.79
CA ALA A 39 -22.11 -18.15 -3.17
C ALA A 39 -21.60 -19.38 -3.94
N LEU A 40 -21.93 -20.58 -3.46
CA LEU A 40 -21.58 -21.84 -4.13
C LEU A 40 -22.27 -21.98 -5.50
N GLU A 41 -23.51 -21.56 -5.62
CA GLU A 41 -24.23 -21.57 -6.89
C GLU A 41 -23.58 -20.65 -7.92
N ILE A 42 -23.21 -19.43 -7.49
CA ILE A 42 -22.54 -18.45 -8.34
C ILE A 42 -21.15 -18.98 -8.76
N GLU A 43 -20.39 -19.54 -7.82
CA GLU A 43 -19.10 -20.16 -8.10
C GLU A 43 -19.22 -21.24 -9.20
N LYS A 44 -20.22 -22.12 -9.09
CA LYS A 44 -20.47 -23.16 -10.10
C LYS A 44 -20.80 -22.57 -11.47
N LYS A 45 -21.64 -21.54 -11.53
CA LYS A 45 -22.01 -20.87 -12.79
C LYS A 45 -20.79 -20.24 -13.46
N ILE A 46 -19.92 -19.60 -12.68
CA ILE A 46 -18.69 -18.98 -13.18
C ILE A 46 -17.72 -20.06 -13.68
N ASN A 47 -17.50 -21.12 -12.92
CA ASN A 47 -16.62 -22.23 -13.30
C ASN A 47 -17.09 -22.95 -14.57
N LYS A 48 -18.40 -23.05 -14.79
CA LYS A 48 -18.98 -23.59 -16.02
C LYS A 48 -19.01 -22.60 -17.17
N LYS A 49 -18.57 -21.36 -16.94
CA LYS A 49 -18.61 -20.26 -17.91
C LYS A 49 -20.02 -19.90 -18.39
N GLU A 50 -21.02 -20.15 -17.57
CA GLU A 50 -22.42 -19.75 -17.82
C GLU A 50 -22.61 -18.25 -17.62
N ILE A 51 -21.82 -17.65 -16.71
CA ILE A 51 -21.79 -16.22 -16.43
C ILE A 51 -20.35 -15.79 -16.18
N SER A 52 -19.99 -14.56 -16.55
CA SER A 52 -18.69 -13.99 -16.19
C SER A 52 -18.67 -13.55 -14.71
N PHE A 53 -17.48 -13.42 -14.13
CA PHE A 53 -17.36 -12.95 -12.74
C PHE A 53 -17.91 -11.53 -12.58
N GLU A 54 -17.64 -10.67 -13.54
CA GLU A 54 -18.10 -9.29 -13.57
C GLU A 54 -19.62 -9.20 -13.62
N ASP A 55 -20.26 -9.96 -14.49
CA ASP A 55 -21.72 -9.99 -14.61
C ASP A 55 -22.37 -10.57 -13.34
N ALA A 56 -21.77 -11.60 -12.78
CA ALA A 56 -22.23 -12.17 -11.50
C ALA A 56 -22.11 -11.14 -10.36
N ALA A 57 -21.06 -10.34 -10.33
CA ALA A 57 -20.91 -9.28 -9.35
C ALA A 57 -22.01 -8.22 -9.49
N VAL A 58 -22.30 -7.79 -10.71
CA VAL A 58 -23.37 -6.80 -11.00
C VAL A 58 -24.73 -7.35 -10.56
N GLU A 59 -24.99 -8.63 -10.83
CA GLU A 59 -26.30 -9.25 -10.57
C GLU A 59 -26.50 -9.63 -9.10
N TYR A 60 -25.51 -10.20 -8.45
CA TYR A 60 -25.67 -10.86 -7.14
C TYR A 60 -24.98 -10.14 -5.98
N SER A 61 -23.95 -9.33 -6.22
CA SER A 61 -23.17 -8.73 -5.15
C SER A 61 -23.96 -7.66 -4.40
N SER A 62 -23.87 -7.68 -3.08
CA SER A 62 -24.40 -6.63 -2.19
C SER A 62 -23.44 -5.45 -2.03
N CYS A 63 -22.19 -5.61 -2.44
CA CYS A 63 -21.15 -4.58 -2.29
C CYS A 63 -21.28 -3.49 -3.36
N PRO A 64 -21.02 -2.20 -3.03
CA PRO A 64 -21.01 -1.12 -4.01
C PRO A 64 -20.06 -1.34 -5.19
N SER A 65 -18.99 -2.13 -5.03
CA SER A 65 -18.05 -2.50 -6.11
C SER A 65 -18.70 -3.27 -7.26
N LYS A 66 -19.93 -3.77 -7.08
CA LYS A 66 -20.68 -4.45 -8.14
C LYS A 66 -20.82 -3.62 -9.41
N SER A 67 -20.93 -2.30 -9.30
CA SER A 67 -21.02 -1.38 -10.44
C SER A 67 -19.76 -1.40 -11.32
N ASN A 68 -18.63 -1.85 -10.76
CA ASN A 68 -17.35 -2.03 -11.43
C ASN A 68 -17.02 -3.53 -11.67
N GLY A 69 -18.04 -4.39 -11.78
CA GLY A 69 -17.83 -5.82 -11.94
C GLY A 69 -17.17 -6.49 -10.72
N GLY A 70 -17.33 -5.90 -9.53
CA GLY A 70 -16.73 -6.37 -8.29
C GLY A 70 -15.26 -5.97 -8.08
N SER A 71 -14.68 -5.17 -8.97
CA SER A 71 -13.27 -4.77 -8.88
C SER A 71 -12.98 -3.93 -7.65
N LEU A 72 -11.95 -4.34 -6.91
CA LEU A 72 -11.43 -3.62 -5.75
C LEU A 72 -10.17 -2.80 -6.08
N GLY A 73 -9.67 -2.91 -7.31
CA GLY A 73 -8.40 -2.31 -7.70
C GLY A 73 -7.20 -3.04 -7.09
N THR A 74 -6.09 -2.36 -7.00
CA THR A 74 -4.87 -2.87 -6.37
C THR A 74 -4.80 -2.45 -4.92
N PHE A 75 -4.47 -3.38 -4.03
CA PHE A 75 -4.35 -3.14 -2.59
C PHE A 75 -3.20 -3.96 -2.02
N GLY A 76 -2.63 -3.47 -0.91
CA GLY A 76 -1.62 -4.17 -0.13
C GLY A 76 -2.18 -4.86 1.09
N ARG A 77 -1.31 -5.49 1.86
CA ARG A 77 -1.70 -6.07 3.15
C ARG A 77 -2.15 -4.99 4.14
N GLY A 78 -3.08 -5.35 5.01
CA GLY A 78 -3.62 -4.46 6.03
C GLY A 78 -4.74 -3.53 5.59
N GLN A 79 -5.12 -3.57 4.30
CA GLN A 79 -6.21 -2.73 3.77
C GLN A 79 -7.57 -3.43 3.77
N MET A 80 -7.58 -4.75 3.81
CA MET A 80 -8.79 -5.58 3.81
C MET A 80 -8.94 -6.34 5.13
N VAL A 81 -10.12 -6.91 5.36
CA VAL A 81 -10.32 -7.79 6.53
C VAL A 81 -9.41 -9.01 6.44
N PRO A 82 -8.89 -9.52 7.58
CA PRO A 82 -7.87 -10.58 7.57
C PRO A 82 -8.27 -11.83 6.79
N GLU A 83 -9.51 -12.26 6.90
CA GLU A 83 -10.02 -13.45 6.20
C GLU A 83 -10.01 -13.27 4.68
N PHE A 84 -10.35 -12.08 4.21
CA PHE A 84 -10.32 -11.73 2.81
C PHE A 84 -8.87 -11.62 2.29
N GLU A 85 -8.03 -10.94 3.04
CA GLU A 85 -6.62 -10.76 2.72
C GLU A 85 -5.90 -12.11 2.59
N GLU A 86 -6.04 -12.99 3.57
CA GLU A 86 -5.46 -14.33 3.56
C GLU A 86 -5.89 -15.11 2.31
N ALA A 87 -7.18 -15.04 1.97
CA ALA A 87 -7.70 -15.68 0.78
C ALA A 87 -7.06 -15.13 -0.50
N VAL A 88 -6.98 -13.80 -0.64
CA VAL A 88 -6.40 -13.15 -1.82
C VAL A 88 -4.94 -13.55 -2.04
N PHE A 89 -4.16 -13.60 -0.98
CA PHE A 89 -2.74 -13.93 -1.06
C PHE A 89 -2.44 -15.43 -1.11
N THR A 90 -3.46 -16.28 -0.92
CA THR A 90 -3.35 -17.74 -0.98
C THR A 90 -3.88 -18.32 -2.30
N ILE A 91 -4.96 -17.76 -2.82
CA ILE A 91 -5.65 -18.23 -4.02
C ILE A 91 -4.77 -18.04 -5.26
N PRO A 92 -4.70 -19.03 -6.17
CA PRO A 92 -4.02 -18.84 -7.45
C PRO A 92 -4.64 -17.72 -8.29
N VAL A 93 -3.80 -16.94 -8.95
CA VAL A 93 -4.23 -15.88 -9.87
C VAL A 93 -5.06 -16.49 -11.02
N GLY A 94 -6.16 -15.84 -11.37
CA GLY A 94 -7.07 -16.26 -12.43
C GLY A 94 -8.07 -17.33 -12.05
N LYS A 95 -8.14 -17.74 -10.79
CA LYS A 95 -9.12 -18.70 -10.28
C LYS A 95 -10.08 -18.05 -9.28
N VAL A 96 -11.35 -18.45 -9.38
CA VAL A 96 -12.37 -18.05 -8.41
C VAL A 96 -12.19 -18.88 -7.14
N SER A 97 -12.24 -18.21 -5.99
CA SER A 97 -12.17 -18.89 -4.70
C SER A 97 -13.44 -19.63 -4.34
N SER A 98 -13.34 -20.57 -3.42
CA SER A 98 -14.48 -21.02 -2.64
C SER A 98 -15.05 -19.88 -1.78
N PRO A 99 -16.31 -19.94 -1.34
CA PRO A 99 -16.89 -18.90 -0.49
C PRO A 99 -16.04 -18.64 0.77
N VAL A 100 -15.66 -17.39 0.98
CA VAL A 100 -14.91 -16.94 2.16
C VAL A 100 -15.83 -16.20 3.10
N LYS A 101 -16.00 -16.71 4.31
CA LYS A 101 -16.84 -16.08 5.32
C LYS A 101 -16.11 -14.92 5.99
N THR A 102 -16.75 -13.75 6.03
CA THR A 102 -16.30 -12.57 6.77
C THR A 102 -17.46 -12.04 7.63
N GLN A 103 -17.19 -10.99 8.39
CA GLN A 103 -18.24 -10.29 9.15
C GLN A 103 -19.34 -9.67 8.26
N PHE A 104 -19.10 -9.50 6.98
CA PHE A 104 -20.04 -8.92 6.01
C PHE A 104 -20.92 -9.96 5.29
N GLY A 105 -20.52 -11.22 5.31
CA GLY A 105 -21.17 -12.30 4.61
C GLY A 105 -20.19 -13.24 3.94
N TYR A 106 -20.53 -13.75 2.77
CA TYR A 106 -19.70 -14.67 1.99
C TYR A 106 -19.16 -13.99 0.76
N HIS A 107 -17.85 -14.06 0.57
CA HIS A 107 -17.15 -13.48 -0.58
C HIS A 107 -16.70 -14.57 -1.55
N LEU A 108 -16.95 -14.35 -2.83
CA LEU A 108 -16.24 -15.03 -3.90
C LEU A 108 -15.16 -14.09 -4.39
N ILE A 109 -13.95 -14.57 -4.54
CA ILE A 109 -12.78 -13.75 -4.85
C ILE A 109 -12.12 -14.27 -6.11
N LEU A 110 -11.83 -13.37 -7.04
CA LEU A 110 -11.04 -13.61 -8.23
C LEU A 110 -9.81 -12.71 -8.19
N VAL A 111 -8.63 -13.29 -8.07
CA VAL A 111 -7.37 -12.56 -8.10
C VAL A 111 -6.96 -12.37 -9.56
N ASP A 112 -6.91 -11.12 -10.00
CA ASP A 112 -6.49 -10.75 -11.37
C ASP A 112 -4.98 -10.73 -11.52
N ASP A 113 -4.29 -10.19 -10.52
CA ASP A 113 -2.83 -10.08 -10.48
C ASP A 113 -2.34 -10.06 -9.04
N ARG A 114 -1.11 -10.50 -8.84
CA ARG A 114 -0.45 -10.47 -7.54
C ARG A 114 1.03 -10.22 -7.71
N LYS A 115 1.53 -9.26 -6.99
CA LYS A 115 2.95 -8.93 -6.90
C LYS A 115 3.48 -9.32 -5.54
N GLU A 116 4.56 -10.07 -5.52
CA GLU A 116 5.24 -10.41 -4.28
C GLU A 116 6.08 -9.22 -3.80
N ALA A 117 6.27 -9.13 -2.49
CA ALA A 117 7.18 -8.16 -1.92
C ALA A 117 8.60 -8.37 -2.47
N ARG A 118 9.26 -7.30 -2.90
CA ARG A 118 10.63 -7.37 -3.39
C ARG A 118 11.45 -6.20 -2.89
N GLN A 119 12.74 -6.44 -2.69
CA GLN A 119 13.70 -5.37 -2.49
C GLN A 119 13.91 -4.65 -3.82
N LEU A 120 13.74 -3.33 -3.81
CA LEU A 120 14.08 -2.51 -4.98
C LEU A 120 15.61 -2.42 -5.10
N GLU A 121 16.10 -2.59 -6.31
CA GLU A 121 17.51 -2.35 -6.60
C GLU A 121 17.79 -0.84 -6.63
N TYR A 122 19.03 -0.46 -6.35
CA TYR A 122 19.42 0.95 -6.33
C TYR A 122 19.02 1.70 -7.61
N GLU A 123 19.20 1.07 -8.76
CA GLU A 123 18.85 1.66 -10.07
C GLU A 123 17.34 1.90 -10.23
N ASP A 124 16.50 1.05 -9.65
CA ASP A 124 15.04 1.18 -9.69
C ASP A 124 14.53 2.33 -8.83
N CYS A 125 15.18 2.60 -7.71
CA CYS A 125 14.76 3.61 -6.74
C CYS A 125 15.70 4.80 -6.63
N LYS A 126 16.64 4.96 -7.55
CA LYS A 126 17.65 6.03 -7.55
C LYS A 126 17.06 7.44 -7.39
N LYS A 127 15.96 7.72 -8.07
CA LYS A 127 15.27 9.01 -7.96
C LYS A 127 14.65 9.22 -6.57
N ASP A 128 14.07 8.18 -6.00
CA ASP A 128 13.47 8.23 -4.68
C ASP A 128 14.54 8.40 -3.60
N VAL A 129 15.67 7.72 -3.74
CA VAL A 129 16.84 7.89 -2.88
C VAL A 129 17.35 9.34 -2.94
N GLU A 130 17.47 9.89 -4.14
CA GLU A 130 17.91 11.27 -4.34
C GLU A 130 16.95 12.28 -3.68
N GLN A 131 15.66 12.12 -3.87
CA GLN A 131 14.64 12.99 -3.26
C GLN A 131 14.63 12.88 -1.74
N SER A 132 14.69 11.67 -1.20
CA SER A 132 14.72 11.43 0.24
C SER A 132 15.98 12.02 0.89
N LEU A 133 17.12 11.84 0.27
CA LEU A 133 18.39 12.38 0.75
C LEU A 133 18.45 13.91 0.64
N ALA A 134 17.92 14.48 -0.44
CA ALA A 134 17.80 15.93 -0.62
C ALA A 134 16.91 16.53 0.48
N PHE A 135 15.78 15.91 0.76
CA PHE A 135 14.87 16.32 1.82
C PHE A 135 15.54 16.26 3.20
N LYS A 136 16.25 15.15 3.48
CA LYS A 136 17.01 14.99 4.73
C LYS A 136 18.05 16.09 4.90
N LYS A 137 18.86 16.36 3.87
CA LYS A 137 19.87 17.41 3.90
C LYS A 137 19.29 18.81 4.06
N GLN A 138 18.17 19.11 3.41
CA GLN A 138 17.45 20.38 3.57
C GLN A 138 16.93 20.55 4.99
N ASN A 139 16.37 19.51 5.58
CA ASN A 139 15.90 19.51 6.96
C ASN A 139 17.04 19.72 7.97
N GLU A 140 18.15 19.02 7.78
CA GLU A 140 19.33 19.18 8.63
C GLU A 140 19.87 20.60 8.56
N ALA A 141 19.97 21.19 7.37
CA ALA A 141 20.38 22.57 7.18
C ALA A 141 19.41 23.56 7.84
N PHE A 142 18.11 23.32 7.73
CA PHE A 142 17.08 24.15 8.35
C PHE A 142 17.14 24.06 9.88
N LEU A 143 17.28 22.88 10.45
CA LEU A 143 17.41 22.67 11.88
C LEU A 143 18.69 23.31 12.42
N ALA A 144 19.80 23.23 11.71
CA ALA A 144 21.05 23.88 12.08
C ALA A 144 20.88 25.40 12.14
N LYS A 145 20.18 26.01 11.18
CA LYS A 145 19.85 27.45 11.18
C LYS A 145 18.96 27.84 12.35
N LEU A 146 17.95 27.03 12.67
CA LEU A 146 17.05 27.26 13.81
C LEU A 146 17.83 27.21 15.14
N THR A 147 18.71 26.26 15.31
CA THR A 147 19.55 26.13 16.51
C THR A 147 20.45 27.34 16.67
N ASP A 148 21.11 27.77 15.59
CA ASP A 148 21.98 28.96 15.59
C ASP A 148 21.20 30.24 15.94
N LEU A 149 20.01 30.43 15.38
CA LEU A 149 19.12 31.54 15.71
C LEU A 149 18.65 31.49 17.17
N THR A 150 18.34 30.32 17.69
CA THR A 150 17.90 30.13 19.09
C THR A 150 19.02 30.48 20.06
N GLU A 151 20.26 30.10 19.77
CA GLU A 151 21.42 30.46 20.57
C GLU A 151 21.65 31.98 20.58
N LYS A 152 21.56 32.64 19.43
CA LYS A 152 21.65 34.10 19.32
C LYS A 152 20.57 34.81 20.13
N TYR A 153 19.35 34.32 20.09
CA TYR A 153 18.25 34.85 20.90
C TYR A 153 18.46 34.65 22.41
N LYS A 154 19.04 33.54 22.82
CA LYS A 154 19.40 33.28 24.22
C LYS A 154 20.39 34.32 24.73
N ASP A 155 21.43 34.60 23.97
CA ASP A 155 22.44 35.61 24.35
C ASP A 155 21.81 36.98 24.48
N ILE A 156 20.92 37.39 23.58
CA ILE A 156 20.22 38.67 23.64
C ILE A 156 19.29 38.75 24.86
N LEU A 157 18.56 37.68 25.15
CA LEU A 157 17.68 37.62 26.32
C LEU A 157 18.47 37.64 27.63
N THR A 158 19.61 37.02 27.72
CA THR A 158 20.51 37.03 28.88
C THR A 158 21.06 38.43 29.13
N ILE A 159 21.47 39.16 28.10
CA ILE A 159 21.92 40.53 28.20
C ILE A 159 20.82 41.47 28.69
N LYS A 160 19.59 41.33 28.22
CA LYS A 160 18.45 42.13 28.66
C LYS A 160 17.99 41.79 30.09
N GLY A 161 18.27 40.58 30.56
CA GLY A 161 17.92 40.14 31.95
C GLY A 161 18.84 40.66 33.03
N VAL A 162 19.98 41.24 32.70
CA VAL A 162 20.97 41.76 33.66
C VAL A 162 20.71 43.23 34.02
N GLU A 163 19.85 43.91 33.26
CA GLU A 163 19.46 45.33 33.53
C GLU A 163 18.24 45.51 34.47
N LYS A 164 18.10 44.64 35.49
CA LYS A 164 17.15 44.88 36.57
C LYS A 164 17.84 45.02 37.89
#